data_63d08a8ae05d1d712ff9594f03861b5e
#
_entry.id   63d08a8ae05d1d712ff9594f03861b5e
#
_cell.length_a   1.000
_cell.length_b   1.000
_cell.length_c   1.000
_cell.angle_alpha   90.00
_cell.angle_beta   90.00
_cell.angle_gamma   90.00
#
_symmetry.space_group_name_H-M   'P 1'
#
loop_
_entity.id
_entity.type
_entity.pdbx_description
1 polymer ?
#
loop_
_entity_poly.entity_id
_entity_poly.type
_entity_poly.pdbx_seq_one_letter_code
_entity_poly.pdbx_strand_id
1 'polypeptide(L)'
;DNKYPATAAEYLDRLKHWQAAIHTDGFSFDYHLMTFPYGGDPSFLKISEVVYEDMKGLKTVGLNGNVSCQLQRLLLPTSLPNYAMAAALVGGKTYAETETEYFAAAFGKDGGAAKDFLRKSESFYLSDAMRGKSDDKSELFRAIDDYACALDEISAYPFAPSGETEKLSVKLLKRYVETEKAFLSTYRAKCEGRDITAAREKLFGFIDEGEPEYERFEDALFKKDGVKGWL
;
A
#
# COMPACT_ATOMS: atom_id res chain seq x y z
N ASP A 1 8.09 -34.27 11.18
CA ASP A 1 7.01 -33.25 11.24
C ASP A 1 7.34 -32.08 10.35
N ASN A 2 6.73 -32.03 9.16
CA ASN A 2 6.83 -30.90 8.23
C ASN A 2 6.00 -29.71 8.75
N LYS A 3 6.39 -29.09 9.85
CA LYS A 3 5.77 -27.87 10.31
C LYS A 3 6.35 -26.70 9.51
N TYR A 4 5.48 -25.87 8.94
CA TYR A 4 5.89 -24.60 8.36
C TYR A 4 6.49 -23.72 9.47
N PRO A 5 7.53 -22.92 9.17
CA PRO A 5 8.03 -21.94 10.11
C PRO A 5 6.91 -21.00 10.56
N ALA A 6 6.85 -20.70 11.85
CA ALA A 6 5.85 -19.80 12.41
C ALA A 6 6.36 -18.36 12.54
N THR A 7 7.68 -18.17 12.48
CA THR A 7 8.33 -16.87 12.65
C THR A 7 9.33 -16.58 11.53
N ALA A 8 9.62 -15.32 11.29
CA ALA A 8 10.67 -14.92 10.34
C ALA A 8 12.05 -15.53 10.69
N ALA A 9 12.36 -15.63 11.98
CA ALA A 9 13.62 -16.24 12.42
C ALA A 9 13.72 -17.72 12.03
N GLU A 10 12.64 -18.48 12.17
CA GLU A 10 12.58 -19.89 11.74
C GLU A 10 12.70 -20.04 10.22
N TYR A 11 12.11 -19.11 9.45
CA TYR A 11 12.28 -19.07 8.00
C TYR A 11 13.74 -18.82 7.61
N LEU A 12 14.38 -17.85 8.23
CA LEU A 12 15.79 -17.54 7.97
C LEU A 12 16.72 -18.70 8.36
N ASP A 13 16.43 -19.38 9.46
CA ASP A 13 17.20 -20.55 9.89
C ASP A 13 17.08 -21.70 8.88
N ARG A 14 15.88 -22.00 8.41
CA ARG A 14 15.68 -23.01 7.33
C ARG A 14 16.41 -22.62 6.06
N LEU A 15 16.33 -21.35 5.65
CA LEU A 15 17.03 -20.88 4.45
C LEU A 15 18.55 -21.09 4.58
N LYS A 16 19.15 -20.76 5.71
CA LYS A 16 20.57 -21.01 5.98
C LYS A 16 20.95 -22.49 5.91
N HIS A 17 20.11 -23.36 6.48
CA HIS A 17 20.31 -24.81 6.41
C HIS A 17 20.24 -25.33 4.95
N TRP A 18 19.28 -24.84 4.17
CA TRP A 18 19.19 -25.17 2.75
C TRP A 18 20.44 -24.73 1.98
N GLN A 19 20.89 -23.51 2.17
CA GLN A 19 22.08 -22.98 1.50
C GLN A 19 23.36 -23.74 1.88
N ALA A 20 23.49 -24.12 3.14
CA ALA A 20 24.60 -24.97 3.59
C ALA A 20 24.60 -26.37 2.93
N ALA A 21 23.42 -26.89 2.58
CA ALA A 21 23.28 -28.21 1.95
C ALA A 21 23.48 -28.17 0.43
N ILE A 22 23.03 -27.12 -0.26
CA ILE A 22 22.97 -27.10 -1.74
C ILE A 22 24.20 -26.43 -2.36
N HIS A 23 24.89 -25.54 -1.67
CA HIS A 23 26.08 -24.81 -2.14
C HIS A 23 25.93 -24.12 -3.50
N THR A 24 24.74 -23.62 -3.81
CA THR A 24 24.42 -22.94 -5.07
C THR A 24 23.83 -21.55 -4.80
N ASP A 25 23.83 -20.72 -5.83
CA ASP A 25 23.11 -19.46 -5.83
C ASP A 25 21.61 -19.70 -5.64
N GLY A 26 20.96 -18.80 -4.91
CA GLY A 26 19.54 -18.82 -4.67
C GLY A 26 18.87 -17.49 -5.03
N PHE A 27 17.58 -17.53 -5.25
CA PHE A 27 16.74 -16.34 -5.37
C PHE A 27 15.48 -16.52 -4.54
N SER A 28 14.88 -15.42 -4.10
CA SER A 28 13.55 -15.45 -3.49
C SER A 28 12.47 -15.39 -4.56
N PHE A 29 11.35 -16.04 -4.29
CA PHE A 29 10.10 -15.85 -5.01
C PHE A 29 9.07 -15.33 -4.00
N ASP A 30 8.63 -14.09 -4.15
CA ASP A 30 7.80 -13.42 -3.16
C ASP A 30 6.51 -12.85 -3.74
N TYR A 31 5.63 -12.40 -2.84
CA TYR A 31 4.30 -11.89 -3.14
C TYR A 31 4.04 -10.52 -2.47
N HIS A 32 5.07 -9.75 -2.16
CA HIS A 32 4.94 -8.47 -1.45
C HIS A 32 3.92 -7.52 -2.07
N LEU A 33 3.90 -7.44 -3.39
CA LEU A 33 3.09 -6.49 -4.14
C LEU A 33 1.92 -7.16 -4.87
N MET A 34 1.36 -8.23 -4.31
CA MET A 34 0.18 -8.89 -4.88
C MET A 34 -1.12 -8.29 -4.32
N THR A 35 -1.76 -8.92 -3.35
CA THR A 35 -3.07 -8.49 -2.81
C THR A 35 -2.96 -7.74 -1.51
N PHE A 36 -1.87 -7.95 -0.76
CA PHE A 36 -1.69 -7.40 0.58
C PHE A 36 -1.84 -5.87 0.66
N PRO A 37 -1.26 -5.06 -0.25
CA PRO A 37 -1.40 -3.62 -0.13
C PRO A 37 -2.84 -3.14 -0.13
N TYR A 38 -3.70 -3.73 -0.95
CA TYR A 38 -5.11 -3.32 -1.01
C TYR A 38 -5.92 -3.63 0.26
N GLY A 39 -5.55 -4.70 0.97
CA GLY A 39 -6.25 -5.12 2.18
C GLY A 39 -5.49 -4.79 3.48
N GLY A 40 -4.20 -4.49 3.38
CA GLY A 40 -3.33 -4.34 4.55
C GLY A 40 -2.76 -2.94 4.76
N ASP A 41 -2.29 -2.32 3.67
CA ASP A 41 -1.70 -0.98 3.65
C ASP A 41 -2.06 -0.27 2.33
N PRO A 42 -3.29 0.23 2.19
CA PRO A 42 -3.72 0.91 0.97
C PRO A 42 -2.98 2.22 0.69
N SER A 43 -2.25 2.77 1.66
CA SER A 43 -1.39 3.94 1.47
C SER A 43 -0.11 3.62 0.71
N PHE A 44 0.32 2.36 0.72
CA PHE A 44 1.58 1.83 0.16
C PHE A 44 2.85 2.32 0.86
N LEU A 45 2.77 3.06 1.97
CA LEU A 45 3.97 3.55 2.66
C LEU A 45 4.69 2.43 3.41
N LYS A 46 3.97 1.71 4.28
CA LYS A 46 4.58 0.65 5.09
C LYS A 46 5.10 -0.51 4.25
N ILE A 47 4.33 -0.94 3.25
CA ILE A 47 4.79 -2.02 2.36
C ILE A 47 6.03 -1.61 1.56
N SER A 48 6.17 -0.33 1.20
CA SER A 48 7.37 0.18 0.50
C SER A 48 8.63 0.04 1.36
N GLU A 49 8.54 0.37 2.65
CA GLU A 49 9.64 0.19 3.60
C GLU A 49 10.00 -1.29 3.76
N VAL A 50 8.99 -2.16 3.93
CA VAL A 50 9.19 -3.61 4.06
C VAL A 50 9.88 -4.19 2.83
N VAL A 51 9.37 -3.88 1.63
CA VAL A 51 9.97 -4.34 0.36
C VAL A 51 11.41 -3.84 0.22
N TYR A 52 11.67 -2.58 0.57
CA TYR A 52 13.03 -2.03 0.53
C TYR A 52 13.99 -2.80 1.43
N GLU A 53 13.62 -3.03 2.70
CA GLU A 53 14.50 -3.72 3.66
C GLU A 53 14.66 -5.21 3.31
N ASP A 54 13.63 -5.88 2.81
CA ASP A 54 13.72 -7.27 2.36
C ASP A 54 14.67 -7.41 1.15
N MET A 55 14.53 -6.56 0.14
CA MET A 55 15.44 -6.58 -1.02
C MET A 55 16.89 -6.29 -0.62
N LYS A 56 17.11 -5.33 0.25
CA LYS A 56 18.43 -5.02 0.78
C LYS A 56 19.02 -6.19 1.58
N GLY A 57 18.15 -6.94 2.28
CA GLY A 57 18.52 -8.10 3.10
C GLY A 57 18.92 -9.34 2.30
N LEU A 58 18.57 -9.48 1.02
CA LEU A 58 18.76 -10.71 0.24
C LEU A 58 20.19 -11.27 0.32
N LYS A 59 21.19 -10.42 0.13
CA LYS A 59 22.59 -10.85 0.16
C LYS A 59 23.03 -11.33 1.55
N THR A 60 22.46 -10.82 2.61
CA THR A 60 22.79 -11.23 3.99
C THR A 60 22.30 -12.64 4.31
N VAL A 61 21.31 -13.11 3.56
CA VAL A 61 20.78 -14.46 3.66
C VAL A 61 21.20 -15.35 2.48
N GLY A 62 22.22 -14.93 1.71
CA GLY A 62 22.81 -15.72 0.63
C GLY A 62 21.93 -15.83 -0.62
N LEU A 63 21.01 -14.90 -0.84
CA LEU A 63 20.20 -14.82 -2.05
C LEU A 63 20.74 -13.74 -2.99
N ASN A 64 20.86 -14.06 -4.28
CA ASN A 64 21.45 -13.19 -5.29
C ASN A 64 20.42 -12.48 -6.17
N GLY A 65 19.14 -12.77 -5.97
CA GLY A 65 18.07 -12.16 -6.75
C GLY A 65 16.69 -12.39 -6.16
N ASN A 66 15.71 -11.74 -6.78
CA ASN A 66 14.31 -11.84 -6.42
C ASN A 66 13.46 -12.00 -7.69
N VAL A 67 12.47 -12.87 -7.62
CA VAL A 67 11.35 -12.93 -8.57
C VAL A 67 10.10 -12.54 -7.81
N SER A 68 9.57 -11.37 -8.11
CA SER A 68 8.36 -10.89 -7.45
C SER A 68 7.12 -11.25 -8.27
N CYS A 69 6.24 -12.03 -7.67
CA CYS A 69 4.89 -12.29 -8.18
C CYS A 69 3.99 -11.16 -7.69
N GLN A 70 3.88 -10.12 -8.49
CA GLN A 70 3.16 -8.91 -8.12
C GLN A 70 2.06 -8.59 -9.14
N LEU A 71 1.12 -7.74 -8.73
CA LEU A 71 0.17 -7.16 -9.66
C LEU A 71 0.90 -6.18 -10.57
N GLN A 72 0.71 -6.33 -11.88
CA GLN A 72 1.33 -5.44 -12.87
C GLN A 72 0.81 -4.00 -12.77
N ARG A 73 -0.39 -3.84 -12.23
CA ARG A 73 -1.13 -2.58 -12.12
C ARG A 73 -1.27 -2.12 -10.67
N LEU A 74 -0.16 -2.06 -9.93
CA LEU A 74 -0.10 -1.65 -8.53
C LEU A 74 0.60 -0.30 -8.42
N LEU A 75 -0.02 0.76 -8.97
CA LEU A 75 0.58 2.10 -9.01
C LEU A 75 -0.31 3.18 -8.37
N LEU A 76 -1.45 2.80 -7.80
CA LEU A 76 -2.37 3.69 -7.11
C LEU A 76 -2.37 3.36 -5.60
N PRO A 77 -2.18 4.30 -4.69
CA PRO A 77 -2.06 5.76 -4.86
C PRO A 77 -0.72 6.24 -5.39
N THR A 78 0.33 5.41 -5.29
CA THR A 78 1.70 5.75 -5.71
C THR A 78 2.43 4.51 -6.21
N SER A 79 3.47 4.69 -7.02
CA SER A 79 4.40 3.61 -7.42
C SER A 79 5.60 3.47 -6.47
N LEU A 80 5.53 4.05 -5.27
CA LEU A 80 6.62 4.01 -4.29
C LEU A 80 7.11 2.58 -3.99
N PRO A 81 6.24 1.54 -3.85
CA PRO A 81 6.73 0.19 -3.58
C PRO A 81 7.65 -0.35 -4.67
N ASN A 82 7.29 -0.13 -5.94
CA ASN A 82 8.13 -0.56 -7.07
C ASN A 82 9.44 0.23 -7.15
N TYR A 83 9.38 1.55 -6.87
CA TYR A 83 10.56 2.40 -6.82
C TYR A 83 11.51 1.99 -5.67
N ALA A 84 10.96 1.72 -4.49
CA ALA A 84 11.71 1.27 -3.33
C ALA A 84 12.41 -0.08 -3.57
N MET A 85 11.71 -1.04 -4.20
CA MET A 85 12.29 -2.32 -4.63
C MET A 85 13.48 -2.10 -5.54
N ALA A 86 13.33 -1.30 -6.59
CA ALA A 86 14.41 -1.01 -7.53
C ALA A 86 15.59 -0.30 -6.86
N ALA A 87 15.33 0.69 -6.02
CA ALA A 87 16.37 1.42 -5.29
C ALA A 87 17.17 0.52 -4.34
N ALA A 88 16.50 -0.39 -3.64
CA ALA A 88 17.16 -1.35 -2.74
C ALA A 88 18.08 -2.32 -3.51
N LEU A 89 17.64 -2.82 -4.67
CA LEU A 89 18.42 -3.72 -5.52
C LEU A 89 19.64 -3.03 -6.15
N VAL A 90 19.52 -1.77 -6.54
CA VAL A 90 20.63 -0.95 -7.04
C VAL A 90 21.60 -0.58 -5.91
N GLY A 91 21.07 -0.28 -4.74
CA GLY A 91 21.85 0.13 -3.56
C GLY A 91 22.27 1.60 -3.59
N GLY A 92 23.06 1.97 -2.58
CA GLY A 92 23.66 3.31 -2.48
C GLY A 92 22.83 4.37 -1.79
N LYS A 93 21.57 4.11 -1.44
CA LYS A 93 20.68 5.03 -0.71
C LYS A 93 20.02 4.31 0.47
N THR A 94 19.58 5.06 1.45
CA THR A 94 18.68 4.59 2.52
C THR A 94 17.24 4.65 2.07
N TYR A 95 16.32 3.97 2.77
CA TYR A 95 14.90 4.07 2.48
C TYR A 95 14.40 5.52 2.61
N ALA A 96 14.82 6.26 3.62
CA ALA A 96 14.42 7.64 3.83
C ALA A 96 14.84 8.57 2.67
N GLU A 97 16.04 8.36 2.13
CA GLU A 97 16.51 9.09 0.93
C GLU A 97 15.69 8.69 -0.30
N THR A 98 15.43 7.40 -0.48
CA THR A 98 14.61 6.85 -1.57
C THR A 98 13.19 7.41 -1.55
N GLU A 99 12.55 7.41 -0.38
CA GLU A 99 11.22 7.96 -0.18
C GLU A 99 11.18 9.46 -0.48
N THR A 100 12.16 10.22 0.03
CA THR A 100 12.27 11.67 -0.19
C THR A 100 12.42 11.99 -1.69
N GLU A 101 13.29 11.28 -2.37
CA GLU A 101 13.52 11.44 -3.80
C GLU A 101 12.27 11.11 -4.62
N TYR A 102 11.58 10.01 -4.26
CA TYR A 102 10.34 9.63 -4.92
C TYR A 102 9.28 10.75 -4.85
N PHE A 103 9.00 11.25 -3.63
CA PHE A 103 7.98 12.28 -3.47
C PHE A 103 8.36 13.60 -4.15
N ALA A 104 9.64 13.96 -4.17
CA ALA A 104 10.11 15.12 -4.89
C ALA A 104 9.93 14.95 -6.42
N ALA A 105 10.21 13.78 -6.97
CA ALA A 105 10.05 13.49 -8.40
C ALA A 105 8.57 13.33 -8.81
N ALA A 106 7.75 12.71 -7.97
CA ALA A 106 6.35 12.41 -8.28
C ALA A 106 5.41 13.60 -8.08
N PHE A 107 5.69 14.49 -7.13
CA PHE A 107 4.79 15.57 -6.73
C PHE A 107 5.46 16.97 -6.70
N GLY A 108 6.76 17.06 -7.04
CA GLY A 108 7.51 18.30 -7.02
C GLY A 108 7.47 18.98 -5.64
N LYS A 109 7.15 20.27 -5.63
CA LYS A 109 7.02 21.06 -4.39
C LYS A 109 5.89 20.59 -3.47
N ASP A 110 4.93 19.85 -3.98
CA ASP A 110 3.76 19.36 -3.25
C ASP A 110 3.99 17.96 -2.63
N GLY A 111 5.20 17.41 -2.77
CA GLY A 111 5.58 16.08 -2.26
C GLY A 111 5.35 15.88 -0.77
N GLY A 112 5.61 16.93 0.04
CA GLY A 112 5.33 16.91 1.47
C GLY A 112 3.86 16.70 1.79
N ALA A 113 2.97 17.46 1.14
CA ALA A 113 1.53 17.37 1.36
C ALA A 113 0.97 15.99 0.97
N ALA A 114 1.41 15.43 -0.17
CA ALA A 114 1.01 14.10 -0.61
C ALA A 114 1.47 13.02 0.39
N LYS A 115 2.71 13.09 0.84
CA LYS A 115 3.29 12.16 1.81
C LYS A 115 2.57 12.22 3.16
N ASP A 116 2.32 13.42 3.67
CA ASP A 116 1.65 13.63 4.97
C ASP A 116 0.22 13.09 4.95
N PHE A 117 -0.51 13.27 3.85
CA PHE A 117 -1.82 12.66 3.67
C PHE A 117 -1.72 11.12 3.66
N LEU A 118 -0.81 10.53 2.90
CA LEU A 118 -0.65 9.08 2.86
C LEU A 118 -0.26 8.48 4.21
N ARG A 119 0.50 9.21 5.04
CA ARG A 119 0.77 8.82 6.43
C ARG A 119 -0.50 8.83 7.31
N LYS A 120 -1.40 9.79 7.11
CA LYS A 120 -2.69 9.79 7.80
C LYS A 120 -3.53 8.58 7.37
N SER A 121 -3.54 8.24 6.08
CA SER A 121 -4.17 7.01 5.57
C SER A 121 -3.55 5.76 6.20
N GLU A 122 -2.23 5.63 6.21
CA GLU A 122 -1.51 4.53 6.87
C GLU A 122 -1.91 4.41 8.34
N SER A 123 -1.89 5.52 9.07
CA SER A 123 -2.25 5.55 10.50
C SER A 123 -3.69 5.07 10.74
N PHE A 124 -4.62 5.41 9.86
CA PHE A 124 -6.00 4.93 9.93
C PHE A 124 -6.05 3.40 9.76
N TYR A 125 -5.52 2.86 8.67
CA TYR A 125 -5.58 1.43 8.35
C TYR A 125 -4.78 0.55 9.30
N LEU A 126 -3.69 1.06 9.89
CA LEU A 126 -2.86 0.34 10.85
C LEU A 126 -3.28 0.57 12.31
N SER A 127 -4.31 1.37 12.58
CA SER A 127 -4.80 1.60 13.94
C SER A 127 -5.34 0.31 14.57
N ASP A 128 -5.22 0.18 15.88
CA ASP A 128 -5.72 -0.98 16.61
C ASP A 128 -7.25 -1.10 16.51
N ALA A 129 -7.95 0.03 16.47
CA ALA A 129 -9.39 0.08 16.25
C ALA A 129 -9.79 -0.51 14.89
N MET A 130 -9.11 -0.09 13.81
CA MET A 130 -9.38 -0.59 12.47
C MET A 130 -9.02 -2.06 12.32
N ARG A 131 -7.97 -2.52 13.01
CA ARG A 131 -7.51 -3.91 13.00
C ARG A 131 -8.26 -4.86 13.93
N GLY A 132 -9.30 -4.38 14.59
CA GLY A 132 -10.09 -5.19 15.51
C GLY A 132 -9.35 -5.62 16.76
N LYS A 133 -8.29 -4.90 17.16
CA LYS A 133 -7.55 -5.13 18.41
C LYS A 133 -8.11 -4.31 19.57
N SER A 134 -8.94 -3.32 19.30
CA SER A 134 -9.67 -2.53 20.26
C SER A 134 -11.16 -2.74 20.08
N ASP A 135 -11.87 -3.04 21.17
CA ASP A 135 -13.34 -3.14 21.21
C ASP A 135 -14.00 -1.76 21.43
N ASP A 136 -13.21 -0.70 21.59
CA ASP A 136 -13.72 0.66 21.82
C ASP A 136 -14.24 1.28 20.52
N LYS A 137 -15.56 1.23 20.38
CA LYS A 137 -16.23 1.86 19.22
C LYS A 137 -16.01 3.37 19.15
N SER A 138 -15.77 4.04 20.27
CA SER A 138 -15.52 5.49 20.28
C SER A 138 -14.16 5.81 19.66
N GLU A 139 -13.17 4.95 19.86
CA GLU A 139 -11.86 5.06 19.22
C GLU A 139 -11.97 4.87 17.71
N LEU A 140 -12.73 3.86 17.28
CA LEU A 140 -12.97 3.60 15.86
C LEU A 140 -13.67 4.79 15.18
N PHE A 141 -14.71 5.33 15.76
CA PHE A 141 -15.41 6.48 15.17
C PHE A 141 -14.55 7.74 15.14
N ARG A 142 -13.70 7.96 16.14
CA ARG A 142 -12.73 9.05 16.12
C ARG A 142 -11.73 8.86 14.97
N ALA A 143 -11.17 7.66 14.80
CA ALA A 143 -10.26 7.37 13.70
C ALA A 143 -10.92 7.59 12.32
N ILE A 144 -12.20 7.21 12.18
CA ILE A 144 -12.98 7.46 10.95
C ILE A 144 -13.15 8.97 10.72
N ASP A 145 -13.48 9.76 11.77
CA ASP A 145 -13.67 11.21 11.65
C ASP A 145 -12.35 11.93 11.34
N ASP A 146 -11.24 11.54 11.98
CA ASP A 146 -9.90 12.08 11.71
C ASP A 146 -9.47 11.80 10.27
N TYR A 147 -9.73 10.59 9.77
CA TYR A 147 -9.42 10.24 8.39
C TYR A 147 -10.32 10.96 7.38
N ALA A 148 -11.60 11.14 7.68
CA ALA A 148 -12.50 11.95 6.87
C ALA A 148 -12.01 13.40 6.73
N CYS A 149 -11.55 14.01 7.82
CA CYS A 149 -10.94 15.34 7.79
C CYS A 149 -9.69 15.36 6.88
N ALA A 150 -8.82 14.35 6.99
CA ALA A 150 -7.63 14.25 6.13
C ALA A 150 -7.99 14.12 4.63
N LEU A 151 -9.05 13.37 4.31
CA LEU A 151 -9.55 13.25 2.94
C LEU A 151 -10.11 14.58 2.41
N ASP A 152 -10.76 15.37 3.25
CA ASP A 152 -11.27 16.69 2.86
C ASP A 152 -10.14 17.70 2.70
N GLU A 153 -9.16 17.71 3.60
CA GLU A 153 -7.97 18.57 3.51
C GLU A 153 -7.21 18.33 2.20
N ILE A 154 -6.90 17.08 1.86
CA ILE A 154 -6.14 16.77 0.63
C ILE A 154 -6.97 17.00 -0.64
N SER A 155 -8.29 16.83 -0.59
CA SER A 155 -9.19 17.15 -1.71
C SER A 155 -9.18 18.63 -2.03
N ALA A 156 -9.08 19.48 -1.01
CA ALA A 156 -9.04 20.94 -1.14
C ALA A 156 -7.62 21.47 -1.42
N TYR A 157 -6.59 20.63 -1.28
CA TYR A 157 -5.21 21.06 -1.45
C TYR A 157 -4.94 21.52 -2.89
N PRO A 158 -4.37 22.74 -3.10
CA PRO A 158 -4.16 23.32 -4.42
C PRO A 158 -2.88 22.77 -5.09
N PHE A 159 -2.87 21.49 -5.42
CA PHE A 159 -1.75 20.90 -6.17
C PHE A 159 -1.41 21.72 -7.42
N ALA A 160 -0.13 22.00 -7.62
CA ALA A 160 0.37 22.77 -8.75
C ALA A 160 1.48 22.00 -9.50
N PRO A 161 1.13 20.87 -10.15
CA PRO A 161 2.10 20.07 -10.89
C PRO A 161 2.67 20.83 -12.07
N SER A 162 4.00 20.76 -12.27
CA SER A 162 4.72 21.44 -13.34
C SER A 162 5.00 20.55 -14.55
N GLY A 163 5.19 19.24 -14.33
CA GLY A 163 5.53 18.26 -15.36
C GLY A 163 4.49 17.16 -15.55
N GLU A 164 4.63 16.35 -16.58
CA GLU A 164 3.69 15.26 -16.88
C GLU A 164 3.68 14.18 -15.81
N THR A 165 4.84 13.85 -15.23
CA THR A 165 4.94 12.91 -14.12
C THR A 165 4.18 13.40 -12.89
N GLU A 166 4.35 14.68 -12.53
CA GLU A 166 3.64 15.28 -11.40
C GLU A 166 2.13 15.35 -11.67
N LYS A 167 1.71 15.71 -12.87
CA LYS A 167 0.28 15.71 -13.26
C LYS A 167 -0.34 14.32 -13.13
N LEU A 168 0.37 13.29 -13.60
CA LEU A 168 -0.09 11.91 -13.47
C LEU A 168 -0.18 11.49 -12.01
N SER A 169 0.85 11.76 -11.22
CA SER A 169 0.87 11.40 -9.79
C SER A 169 -0.26 12.08 -9.01
N VAL A 170 -0.51 13.35 -9.27
CA VAL A 170 -1.62 14.09 -8.65
C VAL A 170 -2.98 13.51 -9.11
N LYS A 171 -3.12 13.13 -10.38
CA LYS A 171 -4.33 12.49 -10.89
C LYS A 171 -4.60 11.16 -10.18
N LEU A 172 -3.58 10.31 -10.03
CA LEU A 172 -3.69 9.02 -9.33
C LEU A 172 -4.03 9.22 -7.85
N LEU A 173 -3.38 10.19 -7.18
CA LEU A 173 -3.69 10.51 -5.79
C LEU A 173 -5.13 11.00 -5.63
N LYS A 174 -5.62 11.86 -6.51
CA LYS A 174 -7.02 12.32 -6.49
C LYS A 174 -8.00 11.15 -6.66
N ARG A 175 -7.74 10.25 -7.61
CA ARG A 175 -8.55 9.03 -7.80
C ARG A 175 -8.58 8.17 -6.54
N TYR A 176 -7.43 7.98 -5.90
CA TYR A 176 -7.35 7.30 -4.62
C TYR A 176 -8.21 7.97 -3.56
N VAL A 177 -8.09 9.28 -3.39
CA VAL A 177 -8.87 10.06 -2.40
C VAL A 177 -10.38 9.92 -2.63
N GLU A 178 -10.85 9.98 -3.87
CA GLU A 178 -12.27 9.79 -4.21
C GLU A 178 -12.75 8.38 -3.84
N THR A 179 -11.95 7.36 -4.11
CA THR A 179 -12.24 5.98 -3.73
C THR A 179 -12.30 5.83 -2.21
N GLU A 180 -11.35 6.42 -1.50
CA GLU A 180 -11.28 6.38 -0.03
C GLU A 180 -12.48 7.10 0.62
N LYS A 181 -12.94 8.23 0.08
CA LYS A 181 -14.16 8.90 0.55
C LYS A 181 -15.40 8.01 0.42
N ALA A 182 -15.56 7.36 -0.72
CA ALA A 182 -16.67 6.43 -0.94
C ALA A 182 -16.58 5.21 -0.02
N PHE A 183 -15.36 4.65 0.14
CA PHE A 183 -15.10 3.55 1.06
C PHE A 183 -15.42 3.96 2.51
N LEU A 184 -14.85 5.05 3.00
CA LEU A 184 -14.99 5.47 4.40
C LEU A 184 -16.46 5.74 4.77
N SER A 185 -17.23 6.36 3.86
CA SER A 185 -18.67 6.56 4.03
C SER A 185 -19.43 5.24 4.18
N THR A 186 -19.09 4.24 3.35
CA THR A 186 -19.69 2.90 3.39
C THR A 186 -19.27 2.15 4.65
N TYR A 187 -18.00 2.22 5.02
CA TYR A 187 -17.46 1.57 6.22
C TYR A 187 -18.07 2.16 7.49
N ARG A 188 -18.21 3.48 7.58
CA ARG A 188 -18.91 4.13 8.69
C ARG A 188 -20.34 3.61 8.83
N ALA A 189 -21.09 3.53 7.74
CA ALA A 189 -22.44 3.00 7.74
C ALA A 189 -22.51 1.55 8.27
N LYS A 190 -21.55 0.71 7.88
CA LYS A 190 -21.40 -0.66 8.41
C LYS A 190 -21.17 -0.63 9.94
N CYS A 191 -20.26 0.19 10.43
CA CYS A 191 -19.95 0.30 11.87
C CYS A 191 -21.15 0.79 12.69
N GLU A 192 -22.03 1.61 12.10
CA GLU A 192 -23.28 2.06 12.68
C GLU A 192 -24.42 1.01 12.59
N GLY A 193 -24.17 -0.15 12.00
CA GLY A 193 -25.17 -1.23 11.83
C GLY A 193 -26.21 -0.95 10.76
N ARG A 194 -25.96 -0.03 9.84
CA ARG A 194 -26.85 0.26 8.70
C ARG A 194 -26.65 -0.75 7.57
N ASP A 195 -27.68 -0.95 6.77
CA ASP A 195 -27.55 -1.70 5.51
C ASP A 195 -26.65 -0.93 4.54
N ILE A 196 -25.59 -1.58 4.07
CA ILE A 196 -24.59 -1.01 3.17
C ILE A 196 -24.70 -1.54 1.75
N THR A 197 -25.69 -2.36 1.43
CA THR A 197 -25.79 -3.04 0.12
C THR A 197 -25.70 -2.04 -1.04
N ALA A 198 -26.56 -1.03 -1.05
CA ALA A 198 -26.55 -0.01 -2.11
C ALA A 198 -25.28 0.85 -2.12
N ALA A 199 -24.73 1.20 -0.94
CA ALA A 199 -23.51 1.98 -0.84
C ALA A 199 -22.29 1.20 -1.36
N ARG A 200 -22.23 -0.09 -1.05
CA ARG A 200 -21.17 -0.99 -1.54
C ARG A 200 -21.26 -1.18 -3.06
N GLU A 201 -22.44 -1.38 -3.59
CA GLU A 201 -22.66 -1.48 -5.05
C GLU A 201 -22.22 -0.21 -5.76
N LYS A 202 -22.56 0.96 -5.21
CA LYS A 202 -22.10 2.26 -5.74
C LYS A 202 -20.58 2.40 -5.71
N LEU A 203 -19.93 2.01 -4.61
CA LEU A 203 -18.46 2.02 -4.50
C LEU A 203 -17.82 1.10 -5.54
N PHE A 204 -18.34 -0.12 -5.70
CA PHE A 204 -17.82 -1.06 -6.69
C PHE A 204 -18.05 -0.58 -8.12
N GLY A 205 -19.24 -0.03 -8.41
CA GLY A 205 -19.53 0.63 -9.69
C GLY A 205 -18.52 1.76 -9.99
N PHE A 206 -18.24 2.62 -9.00
CA PHE A 206 -17.24 3.68 -9.14
C PHE A 206 -15.84 3.13 -9.48
N ILE A 207 -15.43 2.02 -8.84
CA ILE A 207 -14.14 1.37 -9.14
C ILE A 207 -14.15 0.83 -10.59
N ASP A 208 -15.20 0.12 -10.99
CA ASP A 208 -15.35 -0.47 -12.33
C ASP A 208 -15.44 0.59 -13.44
N GLU A 209 -16.16 1.67 -13.22
CA GLU A 209 -16.27 2.80 -14.17
C GLU A 209 -14.90 3.49 -14.41
N GLY A 210 -13.99 3.41 -13.45
CA GLY A 210 -12.64 3.92 -13.60
C GLY A 210 -11.71 2.99 -14.39
N GLU A 211 -12.03 1.71 -14.54
CA GLU A 211 -11.14 0.73 -15.19
C GLU A 211 -10.62 1.20 -16.57
N PRO A 212 -11.42 1.72 -17.50
CA PRO A 212 -10.93 2.13 -18.82
C PRO A 212 -9.86 3.25 -18.76
N GLU A 213 -9.95 4.11 -17.76
CA GLU A 213 -9.01 5.23 -17.58
C GLU A 213 -7.76 4.85 -16.78
N TYR A 214 -7.94 3.99 -15.77
CA TYR A 214 -6.90 3.66 -14.79
C TYR A 214 -6.36 2.23 -14.92
N GLU A 215 -6.78 1.45 -15.92
CA GLU A 215 -6.38 0.04 -16.11
C GLU A 215 -4.86 -0.21 -16.11
N ARG A 216 -4.07 0.81 -16.49
CA ARG A 216 -2.60 0.72 -16.48
C ARG A 216 -1.98 0.90 -15.09
N PHE A 217 -2.76 1.39 -14.13
CA PHE A 217 -2.27 1.83 -12.82
C PHE A 217 -2.92 1.08 -11.67
N GLU A 218 -4.15 0.60 -11.84
CA GLU A 218 -4.93 -0.09 -10.82
C GLU A 218 -5.64 -1.30 -11.41
N ASP A 219 -5.65 -2.40 -10.66
CA ASP A 219 -6.48 -3.56 -10.94
C ASP A 219 -7.79 -3.46 -10.16
N ALA A 220 -8.89 -3.19 -10.86
CA ALA A 220 -10.19 -2.98 -10.23
C ALA A 220 -10.69 -4.24 -9.49
N LEU A 221 -10.38 -5.45 -9.99
CA LEU A 221 -10.76 -6.70 -9.33
C LEU A 221 -10.09 -6.83 -7.96
N PHE A 222 -8.77 -6.68 -7.92
CA PHE A 222 -8.00 -6.78 -6.68
C PHE A 222 -8.32 -5.63 -5.72
N LYS A 223 -8.58 -4.42 -6.23
CA LYS A 223 -9.02 -3.30 -5.40
C LYS A 223 -10.35 -3.62 -4.72
N LYS A 224 -11.33 -4.14 -5.46
CA LYS A 224 -12.63 -4.56 -4.89
C LYS A 224 -12.47 -5.67 -3.85
N ASP A 225 -11.60 -6.65 -4.10
CA ASP A 225 -11.34 -7.73 -3.15
C ASP A 225 -10.69 -7.23 -1.86
N GLY A 226 -9.75 -6.29 -1.95
CA GLY A 226 -9.19 -5.61 -0.78
C GLY A 226 -10.25 -4.87 0.03
N VAL A 227 -11.10 -4.09 -0.65
CA VAL A 227 -12.21 -3.35 -0.04
C VAL A 227 -13.24 -4.28 0.61
N LYS A 228 -13.58 -5.42 -0.02
CA LYS A 228 -14.50 -6.43 0.57
C LYS A 228 -14.02 -6.96 1.91
N GLY A 229 -12.70 -7.04 2.11
CA GLY A 229 -12.14 -7.49 3.38
C GLY A 229 -12.52 -6.59 4.57
N TRP A 230 -12.83 -5.32 4.31
CA TRP A 230 -13.27 -4.35 5.30
C TRP A 230 -14.79 -4.20 5.38
N LEU A 231 -15.53 -4.40 4.30
CA LEU A 231 -16.98 -4.27 4.17
C LEU A 231 -17.70 -5.61 4.29
#